data_813ea7dd014aa843c5ee0a43aa35b861
#
_entry.id   813ea7dd014aa843c5ee0a43aa35b861
#
_cell.length_a   1.000
_cell.length_b   1.000
_cell.length_c   1.000
_cell.angle_alpha   90.00
_cell.angle_beta   90.00
_cell.angle_gamma   90.00
#
_symmetry.space_group_name_H-M   'P 1'
#
loop_
_entity.id
_entity.type
_entity.pdbx_description
1 polymer ?
#
loop_
_entity_poly.entity_id
_entity_poly.type
_entity_poly.pdbx_seq_one_letter_code
_entity_poly.pdbx_strand_id
1 'polypeptide(L)'
;MASLMRNGSGGMKRGNQRGLTLIELVVAFTIMAVLSTLMLPLARIKIRLQREADLRYDLETMRGAIDKYKDNCDQGYFGPPKLGADCYPDSLDLLVEGKVLATDPNGTKLKFLRAIPKDPFTGKYEWGMRSPQDDPKSKSWGGQCVFDVFTKTEDKAPDGTPYAEW
;
A
#
# COMPACT_ATOMS: atom_id res chain seq x y z
N MET A 1 -47.55 73.36 24.65
CA MET A 1 -47.60 71.92 24.86
C MET A 1 -46.19 71.35 24.52
N ALA A 2 -45.47 70.96 25.53
CA ALA A 2 -44.08 70.48 25.43
C ALA A 2 -44.06 68.98 25.15
N SER A 3 -43.28 68.53 24.14
CA SER A 3 -43.00 67.17 23.92
C SER A 3 -41.51 66.93 24.16
N LEU A 4 -41.23 66.10 25.19
CA LEU A 4 -39.87 65.68 25.60
C LEU A 4 -39.30 64.66 24.61
N MET A 5 -38.17 65.01 24.00
CA MET A 5 -37.31 64.05 23.33
C MET A 5 -36.42 63.36 24.35
N ARG A 6 -36.59 62.06 24.49
CA ARG A 6 -35.78 61.17 25.36
C ARG A 6 -34.65 60.64 24.55
N ASN A 7 -33.46 61.16 24.77
CA ASN A 7 -32.21 60.69 24.11
C ASN A 7 -31.73 59.43 24.83
N GLY A 8 -31.83 58.28 24.16
CA GLY A 8 -31.31 56.96 24.62
C GLY A 8 -29.88 56.79 24.19
N SER A 9 -28.92 57.09 25.05
CA SER A 9 -27.50 56.73 24.78
C SER A 9 -27.27 55.22 24.98
N GLY A 10 -27.15 54.50 23.88
CA GLY A 10 -26.73 53.12 23.88
C GLY A 10 -25.26 52.99 24.28
N GLY A 11 -25.02 52.65 25.55
CA GLY A 11 -23.66 52.35 26.02
C GLY A 11 -23.10 51.08 25.34
N MET A 12 -22.15 51.28 24.47
CA MET A 12 -21.34 50.20 23.87
C MET A 12 -20.53 49.52 24.99
N LYS A 13 -20.90 48.29 25.37
CA LYS A 13 -20.10 47.47 26.29
C LYS A 13 -18.74 47.20 25.62
N ARG A 14 -17.70 47.91 26.06
CA ARG A 14 -16.30 47.57 25.74
C ARG A 14 -16.02 46.19 26.32
N GLY A 15 -15.91 45.19 25.43
CA GLY A 15 -15.42 43.87 25.79
C GLY A 15 -14.03 44.03 26.44
N ASN A 16 -13.85 43.36 27.57
CA ASN A 16 -12.61 43.34 28.34
C ASN A 16 -11.54 42.62 27.53
N GLN A 17 -10.78 43.33 26.72
CA GLN A 17 -9.62 42.80 26.01
C GLN A 17 -8.49 42.55 27.03
N ARG A 18 -8.45 41.33 27.57
CA ARG A 18 -7.34 40.87 28.38
C ARG A 18 -6.17 40.62 27.44
N GLY A 19 -5.15 41.45 27.48
CA GLY A 19 -3.88 41.20 26.78
C GLY A 19 -3.21 39.96 27.39
N LEU A 20 -2.68 39.08 26.52
CA LEU A 20 -1.84 37.95 26.94
C LEU A 20 -0.57 38.45 27.60
N THR A 21 -0.22 37.88 28.74
CA THR A 21 1.04 38.16 29.40
C THR A 21 2.20 37.46 28.69
N LEU A 22 3.39 38.05 28.75
CA LEU A 22 4.58 37.47 28.12
C LEU A 22 4.87 36.04 28.66
N ILE A 23 4.62 35.83 29.96
CA ILE A 23 4.80 34.50 30.57
C ILE A 23 3.80 33.46 30.03
N GLU A 24 2.56 33.85 29.78
CA GLU A 24 1.53 32.97 29.23
C GLU A 24 1.90 32.54 27.79
N LEU A 25 2.44 33.45 26.97
CA LEU A 25 2.97 33.17 25.66
C LEU A 25 4.13 32.17 25.73
N VAL A 26 5.10 32.41 26.62
CA VAL A 26 6.27 31.49 26.76
C VAL A 26 5.82 30.08 27.19
N VAL A 27 4.88 30.01 28.15
CA VAL A 27 4.34 28.71 28.59
C VAL A 27 3.57 28.02 27.47
N ALA A 28 2.75 28.74 26.72
CA ALA A 28 2.03 28.18 25.57
C ALA A 28 2.99 27.63 24.49
N PHE A 29 4.03 28.37 24.15
CA PHE A 29 5.04 27.92 23.18
C PHE A 29 5.84 26.71 23.68
N THR A 30 6.20 26.66 24.96
CA THR A 30 6.92 25.51 25.52
C THR A 30 6.07 24.24 25.46
N ILE A 31 4.79 24.33 25.83
CA ILE A 31 3.85 23.19 25.72
C ILE A 31 3.71 22.74 24.26
N MET A 32 3.51 23.68 23.31
CA MET A 32 3.42 23.33 21.89
C MET A 32 4.69 22.68 21.37
N ALA A 33 5.86 23.16 21.77
CA ALA A 33 7.14 22.58 21.38
C ALA A 33 7.29 21.14 21.89
N VAL A 34 6.95 20.88 23.15
CA VAL A 34 6.98 19.52 23.73
C VAL A 34 6.01 18.59 23.03
N LEU A 35 4.77 19.00 22.78
CA LEU A 35 3.79 18.19 22.08
C LEU A 35 4.19 17.90 20.63
N SER A 36 4.81 18.85 19.93
CA SER A 36 5.27 18.69 18.56
C SER A 36 6.39 17.65 18.43
N THR A 37 7.26 17.51 19.43
CA THR A 37 8.35 16.50 19.39
C THR A 37 7.83 15.07 19.47
N LEU A 38 6.67 14.84 20.09
CA LEU A 38 6.07 13.51 20.22
C LEU A 38 5.30 13.07 18.96
N MET A 39 4.87 14.00 18.12
CA MET A 39 4.07 13.67 16.92
C MET A 39 4.89 13.00 15.82
N LEU A 40 6.15 13.36 15.64
CA LEU A 40 7.01 12.82 14.58
C LEU A 40 7.23 11.31 14.65
N PRO A 41 7.57 10.71 15.80
CA PRO A 41 7.78 9.26 15.89
C PRO A 41 6.48 8.48 15.66
N LEU A 42 5.33 8.97 16.15
CA LEU A 42 4.03 8.33 15.96
C LEU A 42 3.62 8.28 14.48
N ALA A 43 3.86 9.38 13.75
CA ALA A 43 3.56 9.42 12.31
C ALA A 43 4.38 8.40 11.51
N ARG A 44 5.67 8.23 11.83
CA ARG A 44 6.55 7.24 11.18
C ARG A 44 6.08 5.80 11.42
N ILE A 45 5.67 5.46 12.64
CA ILE A 45 5.15 4.15 12.99
C ILE A 45 3.87 3.86 12.20
N LYS A 46 2.94 4.83 12.13
CA LYS A 46 1.67 4.67 11.39
C LYS A 46 1.92 4.42 9.89
N ILE A 47 2.81 5.22 9.27
CA ILE A 47 3.16 5.04 7.84
C ILE A 47 3.76 3.67 7.60
N ARG A 48 4.64 3.19 8.49
CA ARG A 48 5.24 1.86 8.36
C ARG A 48 4.19 0.75 8.46
N LEU A 49 3.32 0.78 9.47
CA LEU A 49 2.25 -0.21 9.62
C LEU A 49 1.32 -0.24 8.40
N GLN A 50 1.05 0.92 7.81
CA GLN A 50 0.25 0.99 6.59
C GLN A 50 0.97 0.31 5.42
N ARG A 51 2.25 0.62 5.19
CA ARG A 51 3.04 -0.03 4.14
C ARG A 51 3.15 -1.55 4.33
N GLU A 52 3.25 -2.01 5.57
CA GLU A 52 3.26 -3.45 5.88
C GLU A 52 1.93 -4.11 5.53
N ALA A 53 0.81 -3.46 5.85
CA ALA A 53 -0.52 -3.95 5.50
C ALA A 53 -0.73 -3.96 3.98
N ASP A 54 -0.34 -2.89 3.29
CA ASP A 54 -0.43 -2.78 1.83
C ASP A 54 0.43 -3.85 1.15
N LEU A 55 1.68 -4.07 1.64
CA LEU A 55 2.56 -5.12 1.12
C LEU A 55 1.93 -6.52 1.22
N ARG A 56 1.37 -6.87 2.39
CA ARG A 56 0.71 -8.17 2.58
C ARG A 56 -0.46 -8.35 1.64
N TYR A 57 -1.29 -7.32 1.51
CA TYR A 57 -2.44 -7.35 0.60
C TYR A 57 -2.02 -7.52 -0.86
N ASP A 58 -0.96 -6.82 -1.29
CA ASP A 58 -0.45 -6.90 -2.65
C ASP A 58 0.16 -8.27 -2.95
N LEU A 59 0.95 -8.82 -2.01
CA LEU A 59 1.51 -10.18 -2.13
C LEU A 59 0.39 -11.23 -2.20
N GLU A 60 -0.60 -11.17 -1.30
CA GLU A 60 -1.73 -12.09 -1.29
C GLU A 60 -2.54 -12.01 -2.59
N THR A 61 -2.76 -10.79 -3.10
CA THR A 61 -3.48 -10.56 -4.36
C THR A 61 -2.73 -11.19 -5.55
N MET A 62 -1.40 -10.99 -5.63
CA MET A 62 -0.60 -11.54 -6.72
C MET A 62 -0.46 -13.06 -6.62
N ARG A 63 -0.19 -13.60 -5.43
CA ARG A 63 -0.14 -15.05 -5.18
C ARG A 63 -1.45 -15.71 -5.52
N GLY A 64 -2.59 -15.12 -5.08
CA GLY A 64 -3.90 -15.63 -5.43
C GLY A 64 -4.21 -15.57 -6.94
N ALA A 65 -3.63 -14.62 -7.69
CA ALA A 65 -3.75 -14.60 -9.14
C ALA A 65 -2.88 -15.68 -9.81
N ILE A 66 -1.69 -15.96 -9.29
CA ILE A 66 -0.81 -17.06 -9.73
C ILE A 66 -1.50 -18.40 -9.50
N ASP A 67 -2.06 -18.63 -8.31
CA ASP A 67 -2.75 -19.87 -7.95
C ASP A 67 -3.97 -20.10 -8.85
N LYS A 68 -4.78 -19.06 -9.09
CA LYS A 68 -5.91 -19.14 -10.03
C LYS A 68 -5.48 -19.46 -11.45
N TYR A 69 -4.35 -18.91 -11.92
CA TYR A 69 -3.80 -19.25 -13.23
C TYR A 69 -3.42 -20.71 -13.27
N LYS A 70 -2.71 -21.20 -12.24
CA LYS A 70 -2.32 -22.60 -12.11
C LYS A 70 -3.52 -23.53 -12.14
N ASP A 71 -4.54 -23.25 -11.33
CA ASP A 71 -5.76 -24.06 -11.27
C ASP A 71 -6.45 -24.19 -12.65
N ASN A 72 -6.54 -23.06 -13.39
CA ASN A 72 -7.12 -23.08 -14.73
C ASN A 72 -6.24 -23.84 -15.75
N CYS A 73 -4.93 -23.74 -15.62
CA CYS A 73 -4.00 -24.49 -16.44
C CYS A 73 -4.10 -26.01 -16.16
N ASP A 74 -4.12 -26.42 -14.90
CA ASP A 74 -4.25 -27.81 -14.47
C ASP A 74 -5.59 -28.43 -14.93
N GLN A 75 -6.66 -27.62 -15.01
CA GLN A 75 -7.94 -27.99 -15.60
C GLN A 75 -7.92 -28.06 -17.14
N GLY A 76 -6.80 -27.71 -17.79
CA GLY A 76 -6.63 -27.80 -19.23
C GLY A 76 -7.22 -26.64 -20.03
N TYR A 77 -7.66 -25.55 -19.39
CA TYR A 77 -8.26 -24.40 -20.09
C TYR A 77 -7.31 -23.71 -21.08
N PHE A 78 -5.99 -23.87 -20.92
CA PHE A 78 -4.98 -23.22 -21.77
C PHE A 78 -4.26 -24.21 -22.70
N GLY A 79 -4.71 -25.47 -22.76
CA GLY A 79 -4.04 -26.52 -23.50
C GLY A 79 -2.83 -27.09 -22.72
N PRO A 80 -1.98 -27.90 -23.38
CA PRO A 80 -0.85 -28.54 -22.72
C PRO A 80 0.15 -27.49 -22.21
N PRO A 81 0.65 -27.63 -20.98
CA PRO A 81 1.64 -26.71 -20.42
C PRO A 81 2.96 -26.80 -21.18
N LYS A 82 3.76 -25.73 -21.14
CA LYS A 82 5.13 -25.74 -21.60
C LYS A 82 5.97 -26.67 -20.72
N LEU A 83 6.93 -27.38 -21.31
CA LEU A 83 7.88 -28.21 -20.59
C LEU A 83 8.64 -27.36 -19.54
N GLY A 84 8.59 -27.77 -18.26
CA GLY A 84 9.28 -27.12 -17.16
C GLY A 84 8.57 -25.92 -16.52
N ALA A 85 7.36 -25.55 -16.99
CA ALA A 85 6.59 -24.46 -16.41
C ALA A 85 5.59 -24.91 -15.32
N ASP A 86 5.37 -26.21 -15.13
CA ASP A 86 4.46 -26.80 -14.12
C ASP A 86 3.12 -26.07 -13.98
N CYS A 87 2.56 -25.60 -15.12
CA CYS A 87 1.33 -24.80 -15.16
C CYS A 87 1.38 -23.44 -14.43
N TYR A 88 2.54 -22.92 -14.10
CA TYR A 88 2.70 -21.56 -13.61
C TYR A 88 2.88 -20.55 -14.76
N PRO A 89 2.54 -19.25 -14.55
CA PRO A 89 2.70 -18.24 -15.59
C PRO A 89 4.17 -17.95 -15.91
N ASP A 90 4.48 -17.67 -17.18
CA ASP A 90 5.83 -17.33 -17.62
C ASP A 90 6.30 -15.96 -17.08
N SER A 91 5.38 -15.06 -16.75
CA SER A 91 5.65 -13.71 -16.21
C SER A 91 4.43 -13.16 -15.47
N LEU A 92 4.65 -12.13 -14.64
CA LEU A 92 3.56 -11.40 -13.99
C LEU A 92 2.67 -10.64 -15.00
N ASP A 93 3.26 -10.16 -16.09
CA ASP A 93 2.52 -9.44 -17.14
C ASP A 93 1.44 -10.32 -17.77
N LEU A 94 1.70 -11.61 -17.90
CA LEU A 94 0.73 -12.57 -18.43
C LEU A 94 -0.57 -12.62 -17.61
N LEU A 95 -0.48 -12.41 -16.30
CA LEU A 95 -1.67 -12.36 -15.42
C LEU A 95 -2.56 -11.13 -15.70
N VAL A 96 -1.97 -10.03 -16.17
CA VAL A 96 -2.66 -8.79 -16.53
C VAL A 96 -3.18 -8.84 -17.97
N GLU A 97 -2.34 -9.29 -18.91
CA GLU A 97 -2.70 -9.43 -20.34
C GLU A 97 -3.75 -10.50 -20.56
N GLY A 98 -3.70 -11.55 -19.76
CA GLY A 98 -4.57 -12.71 -19.82
C GLY A 98 -4.09 -13.77 -20.81
N LYS A 99 -4.50 -15.01 -20.58
CA LYS A 99 -4.25 -16.18 -21.43
C LYS A 99 -5.49 -16.52 -22.25
N VAL A 100 -5.29 -16.85 -23.50
CA VAL A 100 -6.37 -17.30 -24.40
C VAL A 100 -6.85 -18.68 -23.96
N LEU A 101 -8.16 -18.86 -23.89
CA LEU A 101 -8.78 -20.15 -23.59
C LEU A 101 -8.67 -21.07 -24.83
N ALA A 102 -8.12 -22.26 -24.66
CA ALA A 102 -7.95 -23.23 -25.73
C ALA A 102 -9.30 -23.77 -26.26
N THR A 103 -10.36 -23.66 -25.43
CA THR A 103 -11.71 -24.16 -25.76
C THR A 103 -12.59 -23.10 -26.45
N ASP A 104 -12.14 -21.85 -26.52
CA ASP A 104 -12.94 -20.77 -27.08
C ASP A 104 -12.48 -20.39 -28.50
N PRO A 105 -13.32 -20.65 -29.53
CA PRO A 105 -13.01 -20.29 -30.92
C PRO A 105 -12.85 -18.77 -31.15
N ASN A 106 -13.42 -17.95 -30.27
CA ASN A 106 -13.38 -16.50 -30.37
C ASN A 106 -12.09 -15.89 -29.78
N GLY A 107 -11.22 -16.70 -29.18
CA GLY A 107 -9.96 -16.27 -28.60
C GLY A 107 -10.12 -15.38 -27.36
N THR A 108 -11.16 -15.63 -26.56
CA THR A 108 -11.37 -14.89 -25.31
C THR A 108 -10.19 -15.08 -24.35
N LYS A 109 -9.70 -13.98 -23.82
CA LYS A 109 -8.61 -14.00 -22.83
C LYS A 109 -9.15 -13.97 -21.42
N LEU A 110 -8.67 -14.91 -20.60
CA LEU A 110 -8.94 -14.91 -19.17
C LEU A 110 -7.83 -14.13 -18.45
N LYS A 111 -8.21 -13.06 -17.76
CA LYS A 111 -7.31 -12.20 -16.96
C LYS A 111 -7.43 -12.55 -15.49
N PHE A 112 -6.30 -12.53 -14.77
CA PHE A 112 -6.23 -12.91 -13.36
C PHE A 112 -5.92 -11.72 -12.46
N LEU A 113 -5.27 -10.70 -13.02
CA LEU A 113 -4.91 -9.47 -12.32
C LEU A 113 -5.35 -8.26 -13.16
N ARG A 114 -5.82 -7.20 -12.51
CA ARG A 114 -6.18 -5.96 -13.22
C ARG A 114 -4.98 -5.14 -13.62
N ALA A 115 -4.01 -5.06 -12.70
CA ALA A 115 -2.73 -4.40 -12.88
C ALA A 115 -1.74 -4.96 -11.84
N ILE A 116 -0.46 -4.95 -12.14
CA ILE A 116 0.57 -5.25 -11.16
C ILE A 116 0.58 -4.10 -10.13
N PRO A 117 0.43 -4.38 -8.82
CA PRO A 117 0.44 -3.37 -7.80
C PRO A 117 1.82 -2.73 -7.65
N LYS A 118 1.85 -1.52 -7.12
CA LYS A 118 3.08 -0.80 -6.82
C LYS A 118 3.59 -1.23 -5.45
N ASP A 119 4.82 -1.70 -5.38
CA ASP A 119 5.45 -2.05 -4.10
C ASP A 119 5.49 -0.84 -3.15
N PRO A 120 4.88 -0.91 -1.96
CA PRO A 120 4.78 0.22 -1.02
C PRO A 120 6.12 0.61 -0.39
N PHE A 121 7.13 -0.26 -0.43
CA PHE A 121 8.47 0.02 0.10
C PHE A 121 9.42 0.59 -0.95
N THR A 122 9.52 -0.04 -2.11
CA THR A 122 10.41 0.43 -3.18
C THR A 122 9.79 1.54 -4.02
N GLY A 123 8.46 1.66 -4.02
CA GLY A 123 7.72 2.61 -4.85
C GLY A 123 7.77 2.29 -6.34
N LYS A 124 8.13 1.07 -6.73
CA LYS A 124 8.24 0.59 -8.12
C LYS A 124 7.23 -0.51 -8.39
N TYR A 125 7.01 -0.80 -9.68
CA TYR A 125 6.19 -1.94 -10.13
C TYR A 125 7.05 -3.20 -10.34
N GLU A 126 8.28 -3.20 -9.83
CA GLU A 126 9.24 -4.28 -9.99
C GLU A 126 9.22 -5.18 -8.76
N TRP A 127 8.70 -6.38 -8.94
CA TRP A 127 8.70 -7.43 -7.92
C TRP A 127 9.84 -8.42 -8.14
N GLY A 128 10.32 -9.04 -7.09
CA GLY A 128 11.13 -10.24 -7.17
C GLY A 128 10.24 -11.43 -7.49
N MET A 129 10.76 -12.38 -8.23
CA MET A 129 10.05 -13.61 -8.63
C MET A 129 10.85 -14.82 -8.21
N ARG A 130 10.18 -15.93 -7.95
CA ARG A 130 10.78 -17.24 -7.70
C ARG A 130 10.06 -18.29 -8.51
N SER A 131 10.82 -19.26 -9.01
CA SER A 131 10.31 -20.50 -9.61
C SER A 131 10.20 -21.58 -8.53
N PRO A 132 9.43 -22.68 -8.73
CA PRO A 132 9.34 -23.77 -7.76
C PRO A 132 10.69 -24.43 -7.42
N GLN A 133 11.65 -24.36 -8.34
CA GLN A 133 12.99 -24.93 -8.21
C GLN A 133 13.97 -23.99 -7.49
N ASP A 134 13.62 -22.72 -7.32
CA ASP A 134 14.49 -21.74 -6.65
C ASP A 134 14.47 -21.95 -5.14
N ASP A 135 15.58 -21.60 -4.47
CA ASP A 135 15.60 -21.57 -3.00
C ASP A 135 14.58 -20.54 -2.48
N PRO A 136 13.78 -20.89 -1.46
CA PRO A 136 12.77 -19.99 -0.87
C PRO A 136 13.31 -18.63 -0.42
N LYS A 137 14.61 -18.54 -0.15
CA LYS A 137 15.29 -17.29 0.25
C LYS A 137 16.09 -16.67 -0.88
N SER A 138 16.07 -17.26 -2.08
CA SER A 138 16.78 -16.70 -3.24
C SER A 138 16.24 -15.33 -3.61
N LYS A 139 17.16 -14.41 -3.90
CA LYS A 139 16.85 -13.10 -4.49
C LYS A 139 17.00 -13.10 -6.02
N SER A 140 17.46 -14.21 -6.59
CA SER A 140 17.60 -14.41 -8.03
C SER A 140 16.50 -15.34 -8.53
N TRP A 141 15.96 -15.04 -9.72
CA TRP A 141 14.93 -15.82 -10.37
C TRP A 141 15.55 -16.76 -11.42
N GLY A 142 15.14 -18.04 -11.39
CA GLY A 142 15.60 -19.05 -12.34
C GLY A 142 15.04 -18.88 -13.75
N GLY A 143 14.02 -18.03 -13.94
CA GLY A 143 13.52 -17.64 -15.28
C GLY A 143 12.56 -18.64 -15.94
N GLN A 144 12.20 -19.76 -15.30
CA GLN A 144 11.33 -20.77 -15.91
C GLN A 144 9.85 -20.37 -15.85
N CYS A 145 9.37 -20.01 -14.68
CA CYS A 145 7.98 -19.62 -14.42
C CYS A 145 7.90 -18.83 -13.11
N VAL A 146 6.77 -18.20 -12.85
CA VAL A 146 6.52 -17.41 -11.64
C VAL A 146 5.65 -18.23 -10.69
N PHE A 147 6.27 -18.78 -9.66
CA PHE A 147 5.61 -19.49 -8.56
C PHE A 147 5.29 -18.58 -7.40
N ASP A 148 6.25 -17.74 -7.01
CA ASP A 148 6.11 -16.82 -5.88
C ASP A 148 6.66 -15.43 -6.22
N VAL A 149 6.20 -14.43 -5.49
CA VAL A 149 6.60 -13.03 -5.62
C VAL A 149 7.01 -12.46 -4.28
N PHE A 150 8.00 -11.56 -4.29
CA PHE A 150 8.48 -10.89 -3.09
C PHE A 150 8.91 -9.45 -3.39
N THR A 151 8.95 -8.61 -2.34
CA THR A 151 9.46 -7.24 -2.46
C THR A 151 10.99 -7.24 -2.59
N LYS A 152 11.52 -6.34 -3.42
CA LYS A 152 12.97 -6.14 -3.60
C LYS A 152 13.57 -5.19 -2.56
N THR A 153 12.81 -4.77 -1.54
CA THR A 153 13.37 -3.94 -0.47
C THR A 153 14.35 -4.71 0.40
N GLU A 154 15.35 -4.02 0.91
CA GLU A 154 16.30 -4.57 1.90
C GLU A 154 15.86 -4.29 3.34
N ASP A 155 14.74 -3.58 3.51
CA ASP A 155 14.20 -3.24 4.81
C ASP A 155 13.73 -4.49 5.57
N LYS A 156 13.70 -4.35 6.90
CA LYS A 156 13.28 -5.41 7.81
C LYS A 156 12.10 -4.95 8.66
N ALA A 157 11.25 -5.90 9.00
CA ALA A 157 10.19 -5.72 9.97
C ALA A 157 10.76 -5.46 11.39
N PRO A 158 9.95 -4.95 12.33
CA PRO A 158 10.40 -4.68 13.70
C PRO A 158 10.93 -5.91 14.46
N ASP A 159 10.51 -7.10 14.05
CA ASP A 159 10.98 -8.39 14.58
C ASP A 159 12.31 -8.85 13.98
N GLY A 160 12.87 -8.07 13.04
CA GLY A 160 14.11 -8.37 12.33
C GLY A 160 13.97 -9.21 11.08
N THR A 161 12.75 -9.68 10.72
CA THR A 161 12.48 -10.47 9.52
C THR A 161 12.56 -9.57 8.28
N PRO A 162 13.33 -9.94 7.23
CA PRO A 162 13.34 -9.21 5.97
C PRO A 162 11.95 -9.24 5.32
N TYR A 163 11.47 -8.11 4.79
CA TYR A 163 10.18 -8.09 4.06
C TYR A 163 10.20 -8.96 2.80
N ALA A 164 11.36 -9.24 2.24
CA ALA A 164 11.54 -10.18 1.11
C ALA A 164 11.24 -11.66 1.46
N GLU A 165 11.05 -11.96 2.73
CA GLU A 165 10.69 -13.30 3.22
C GLU A 165 9.20 -13.44 3.62
N TRP A 166 8.41 -12.39 3.40
CA TRP A 166 6.97 -12.36 3.71
C TRP A 166 6.10 -13.10 2.71
#